data_a4f7ed15a18bded764e9ceb2093e3df1
#
_entry.id   a4f7ed15a18bded764e9ceb2093e3df1
#
_cell.length_a   1.000
_cell.length_b   1.000
_cell.length_c   1.000
_cell.angle_alpha   90.00
_cell.angle_beta   90.00
_cell.angle_gamma   90.00
#
_symmetry.space_group_name_H-M   'P 1'
#
loop_
_entity.id
_entity.type
_entity.pdbx_description
1 polymer ?
#
loop_
_entity_poly.entity_id
_entity_poly.type
_entity_poly.pdbx_seq_one_letter_code
_entity_poly.pdbx_strand_id
1 'polypeptide(L)'
;LVALYNDSTGVNLNTSFISQDTLFPSYSVPADLHLFPATFYEDMDHDGIKDLIVSPNSSSESADKESIWFYKNFGGNNSPQFYLQNKNFLQENTIELGRESKPLIVDINNDQILDLLVSNFGEFDLSIPIHYNSYIESYENVGTNENPIFKKISSDFQNISSQINDINLVPTLG
;
A
#
# COMPACT_ATOMS: atom_id res chain seq x y z
N LEU A 1 -7.02 5.28 12.36
CA LEU A 1 -7.67 4.25 13.18
C LEU A 1 -7.87 4.75 14.60
N VAL A 2 -8.98 4.37 15.23
CA VAL A 2 -9.28 4.73 16.63
C VAL A 2 -9.46 3.45 17.45
N ALA A 3 -8.76 3.35 18.56
CA ALA A 3 -8.98 2.31 19.56
C ALA A 3 -9.79 2.85 20.72
N LEU A 4 -10.77 2.08 21.18
CA LEU A 4 -11.57 2.35 22.37
C LEU A 4 -11.22 1.34 23.46
N TYR A 5 -10.84 1.82 24.61
CA TYR A 5 -10.49 0.99 25.77
C TYR A 5 -11.64 0.95 26.77
N ASN A 6 -11.94 -0.24 27.25
CA ASN A 6 -12.98 -0.45 28.27
C ASN A 6 -12.36 -0.87 29.63
N ASP A 7 -13.16 -0.84 30.66
CA ASP A 7 -12.78 -1.20 32.04
C ASP A 7 -13.08 -2.66 32.40
N SER A 8 -13.45 -3.52 31.43
CA SER A 8 -13.87 -4.88 31.74
C SER A 8 -12.70 -5.76 32.16
N THR A 9 -12.87 -6.38 33.34
CA THR A 9 -11.95 -7.39 33.87
C THR A 9 -12.50 -8.82 33.74
N GLY A 10 -13.47 -9.05 32.85
CA GLY A 10 -14.12 -10.35 32.61
C GLY A 10 -15.38 -10.25 31.79
N VAL A 11 -16.23 -11.27 31.85
CA VAL A 11 -17.49 -11.34 31.08
C VAL A 11 -18.56 -10.42 31.72
N ASN A 12 -18.34 -9.13 31.68
CA ASN A 12 -19.29 -8.14 32.18
C ASN A 12 -20.03 -7.47 31.07
N LEU A 13 -21.36 -7.53 31.04
CA LEU A 13 -22.20 -6.93 30.00
C LEU A 13 -22.36 -5.42 30.15
N ASN A 14 -21.90 -4.81 31.24
CA ASN A 14 -22.02 -3.38 31.55
C ASN A 14 -20.64 -2.71 31.58
N THR A 15 -19.85 -2.88 30.53
CA THR A 15 -18.54 -2.22 30.40
C THR A 15 -18.68 -0.78 29.92
N SER A 16 -17.90 0.13 30.50
CA SER A 16 -17.79 1.53 30.05
C SER A 16 -16.51 1.73 29.27
N PHE A 17 -16.52 2.55 28.23
CA PHE A 17 -15.29 3.03 27.61
C PHE A 17 -14.63 4.07 28.50
N ILE A 18 -13.39 3.83 28.87
CA ILE A 18 -12.63 4.68 29.82
C ILE A 18 -11.62 5.59 29.12
N SER A 19 -11.18 5.23 27.93
CA SER A 19 -10.25 6.04 27.13
C SER A 19 -10.32 5.67 25.66
N GLN A 20 -9.73 6.52 24.82
CA GLN A 20 -9.54 6.27 23.39
C GLN A 20 -8.14 6.66 22.94
N ASP A 21 -7.64 5.95 21.93
CA ASP A 21 -6.45 6.33 21.16
C ASP A 21 -6.92 6.69 19.75
N THR A 22 -6.81 7.96 19.39
CA THR A 22 -7.27 8.48 18.09
C THR A 22 -6.22 8.37 17.00
N LEU A 23 -4.97 8.02 17.38
CA LEU A 23 -3.85 7.78 16.47
C LEU A 23 -3.31 6.35 16.65
N PHE A 24 -4.20 5.38 16.78
CA PHE A 24 -3.85 4.00 17.10
C PHE A 24 -3.02 3.30 16.01
N PRO A 25 -1.94 2.60 16.40
CA PRO A 25 -1.30 2.59 17.71
C PRO A 25 -0.41 3.83 17.93
N SER A 26 -0.68 4.65 18.96
CA SER A 26 0.03 5.93 19.20
C SER A 26 1.50 5.76 19.61
N TYR A 27 1.89 4.58 20.05
CA TYR A 27 3.28 4.24 20.43
C TYR A 27 4.11 3.63 19.28
N SER A 28 3.53 3.50 18.11
CA SER A 28 4.16 3.02 16.87
C SER A 28 3.77 3.93 15.71
N VAL A 29 3.91 3.50 14.46
CA VAL A 29 3.36 4.20 13.31
C VAL A 29 1.84 4.07 13.34
N PRO A 30 1.07 5.14 13.48
CA PRO A 30 -0.38 5.08 13.48
C PRO A 30 -0.94 4.50 12.17
N ALA A 31 -2.01 3.73 12.25
CA ALA A 31 -2.74 3.26 11.08
C ALA A 31 -3.61 4.41 10.54
N ASP A 32 -2.96 5.37 9.88
CA ASP A 32 -3.59 6.54 9.28
C ASP A 32 -3.93 6.25 7.81
N LEU A 33 -4.98 5.45 7.62
CA LEU A 33 -5.56 5.17 6.31
C LEU A 33 -6.84 5.97 6.14
N HIS A 34 -6.99 6.56 4.96
CA HIS A 34 -8.11 7.43 4.65
C HIS A 34 -9.43 6.64 4.64
N LEU A 35 -10.48 7.20 5.23
CA LEU A 35 -11.86 6.70 5.33
C LEU A 35 -12.00 5.25 5.84
N PHE A 36 -12.54 5.10 7.05
CA PHE A 36 -13.02 3.83 7.63
C PHE A 36 -12.17 2.60 7.30
N PRO A 37 -10.90 2.53 7.71
CA PRO A 37 -10.05 1.38 7.41
C PRO A 37 -10.66 0.09 7.96
N ALA A 38 -10.59 -0.98 7.16
CA ALA A 38 -10.94 -2.32 7.59
C ALA A 38 -9.80 -2.90 8.44
N THR A 39 -10.14 -3.54 9.55
CA THR A 39 -9.17 -4.15 10.46
C THR A 39 -9.46 -5.63 10.65
N PHE A 40 -8.38 -6.44 10.68
CA PHE A 40 -8.43 -7.86 10.98
C PHE A 40 -7.45 -8.17 12.11
N TYR A 41 -7.88 -8.99 13.06
CA TYR A 41 -7.09 -9.37 14.22
C TYR A 41 -6.94 -10.89 14.23
N GLU A 42 -5.85 -11.37 13.61
CA GLU A 42 -5.58 -12.80 13.39
C GLU A 42 -4.10 -13.11 13.58
N ASP A 43 -3.81 -14.37 13.94
CA ASP A 43 -2.45 -14.88 14.08
C ASP A 43 -1.85 -15.18 12.69
N MET A 44 -1.03 -14.26 12.19
CA MET A 44 -0.53 -14.30 10.82
C MET A 44 0.74 -15.14 10.65
N ASP A 45 1.53 -15.30 11.69
CA ASP A 45 2.78 -16.07 11.65
C ASP A 45 2.74 -17.36 12.46
N HIS A 46 1.55 -17.71 13.01
CA HIS A 46 1.28 -18.95 13.75
C HIS A 46 2.09 -19.07 15.05
N ASP A 47 2.35 -17.95 15.71
CA ASP A 47 2.99 -17.92 17.03
C ASP A 47 2.00 -18.01 18.22
N GLY A 48 0.70 -18.07 17.93
CA GLY A 48 -0.39 -18.12 18.91
C GLY A 48 -0.83 -16.75 19.40
N ILE A 49 -0.21 -15.67 18.94
CA ILE A 49 -0.56 -14.29 19.27
C ILE A 49 -1.18 -13.64 18.04
N LYS A 50 -2.32 -12.99 18.23
CA LYS A 50 -3.01 -12.34 17.11
C LYS A 50 -2.36 -11.00 16.78
N ASP A 51 -2.09 -10.81 15.51
CA ASP A 51 -1.56 -9.60 14.91
C ASP A 51 -2.68 -8.68 14.39
N LEU A 52 -2.33 -7.47 13.94
CA LEU A 52 -3.28 -6.54 13.37
C LEU A 52 -2.96 -6.29 11.89
N ILE A 53 -3.95 -6.50 11.04
CA ILE A 53 -3.91 -6.10 9.65
C ILE A 53 -4.89 -4.95 9.46
N VAL A 54 -4.47 -3.93 8.73
CA VAL A 54 -5.30 -2.76 8.41
C VAL A 54 -5.23 -2.51 6.91
N SER A 55 -6.39 -2.31 6.29
CA SER A 55 -6.46 -1.97 4.87
C SER A 55 -7.45 -0.82 4.63
N PRO A 56 -7.28 -0.01 3.58
CA PRO A 56 -8.25 1.02 3.23
C PRO A 56 -9.57 0.37 2.80
N ASN A 57 -10.66 1.05 3.06
CA ASN A 57 -12.00 0.63 2.67
C ASN A 57 -12.70 1.73 1.84
N SER A 58 -11.98 2.29 0.90
CA SER A 58 -12.49 3.31 -0.01
C SER A 58 -12.16 2.94 -1.45
N SER A 59 -13.14 3.00 -2.33
CA SER A 59 -12.96 2.76 -3.77
C SER A 59 -12.53 4.01 -4.55
N SER A 60 -12.55 5.20 -3.95
CA SER A 60 -12.36 6.47 -4.64
C SER A 60 -11.34 7.39 -3.99
N GLU A 61 -11.01 7.18 -2.73
CA GLU A 61 -10.17 8.08 -1.93
C GLU A 61 -9.07 7.28 -1.21
N SER A 62 -8.38 6.41 -1.95
CA SER A 62 -7.25 5.61 -1.49
C SER A 62 -6.10 5.75 -2.48
N ALA A 63 -4.87 5.68 -2.00
CA ALA A 63 -3.70 5.62 -2.86
C ALA A 63 -3.68 4.36 -3.74
N ASP A 64 -4.46 3.34 -3.35
CA ASP A 64 -4.57 2.03 -4.01
C ASP A 64 -3.20 1.34 -4.18
N LYS A 65 -2.23 1.72 -3.35
CA LYS A 65 -0.93 1.06 -3.17
C LYS A 65 -0.55 1.08 -1.70
N GLU A 66 0.38 0.23 -1.28
CA GLU A 66 0.71 0.03 0.14
C GLU A 66 -0.56 -0.15 0.98
N SER A 67 -1.47 -1.01 0.49
CA SER A 67 -2.85 -1.04 0.97
C SER A 67 -3.13 -2.14 2.00
N ILE A 68 -2.14 -2.95 2.37
CA ILE A 68 -2.26 -3.96 3.42
C ILE A 68 -1.17 -3.74 4.46
N TRP A 69 -1.51 -3.01 5.53
CA TRP A 69 -0.58 -2.69 6.60
C TRP A 69 -0.56 -3.82 7.63
N PHE A 70 0.60 -4.38 7.87
CA PHE A 70 0.81 -5.44 8.84
C PHE A 70 1.52 -4.93 10.09
N TYR A 71 0.88 -5.11 11.22
CA TYR A 71 1.41 -4.81 12.55
C TYR A 71 1.59 -6.10 13.33
N LYS A 72 2.82 -6.44 13.66
CA LYS A 72 3.13 -7.55 14.56
C LYS A 72 2.78 -7.18 15.99
N ASN A 73 2.14 -8.10 16.68
CA ASN A 73 1.85 -7.96 18.12
C ASN A 73 2.99 -8.53 18.96
N PHE A 74 3.77 -7.68 19.59
CA PHE A 74 4.84 -8.07 20.54
C PHE A 74 4.36 -8.19 21.99
N GLY A 75 3.09 -7.93 22.26
CA GLY A 75 2.45 -8.14 23.54
C GLY A 75 1.82 -9.53 23.63
N GLY A 76 0.59 -9.59 24.03
CA GLY A 76 -0.21 -10.82 24.07
C GLY A 76 -1.65 -10.53 23.69
N ASN A 77 -2.46 -11.57 23.47
CA ASN A 77 -3.85 -11.39 23.06
C ASN A 77 -4.70 -10.55 24.04
N ASN A 78 -4.33 -10.54 25.32
CA ASN A 78 -5.03 -9.74 26.33
C ASN A 78 -4.42 -8.36 26.58
N SER A 79 -3.23 -8.09 26.06
CA SER A 79 -2.51 -6.81 26.18
C SER A 79 -1.66 -6.58 24.92
N PRO A 80 -2.29 -6.32 23.78
CA PRO A 80 -1.58 -6.22 22.50
C PRO A 80 -0.69 -4.99 22.42
N GLN A 81 0.47 -5.16 21.77
CA GLN A 81 1.41 -4.10 21.43
C GLN A 81 1.78 -4.23 19.97
N PHE A 82 1.15 -3.42 19.12
CA PHE A 82 1.26 -3.49 17.66
C PHE A 82 2.36 -2.59 17.13
N TYR A 83 3.30 -3.16 16.39
CA TYR A 83 4.36 -2.43 15.70
C TYR A 83 4.30 -2.69 14.21
N LEU A 84 4.25 -1.63 13.42
CA LEU A 84 4.22 -1.73 11.97
C LEU A 84 5.46 -2.48 11.46
N GLN A 85 5.24 -3.50 10.66
CA GLN A 85 6.27 -4.27 9.97
C GLN A 85 6.42 -3.82 8.52
N ASN A 86 5.30 -3.75 7.79
CA ASN A 86 5.28 -3.22 6.43
C ASN A 86 3.87 -2.69 6.07
N LYS A 87 3.78 -1.97 4.96
CA LYS A 87 2.53 -1.39 4.42
C LYS A 87 2.02 -2.12 3.18
N ASN A 88 2.77 -3.06 2.68
CA ASN A 88 2.49 -3.83 1.46
C ASN A 88 2.51 -5.34 1.71
N PHE A 89 2.02 -5.76 2.88
CA PHE A 89 1.95 -7.17 3.27
C PHE A 89 1.25 -8.01 2.20
N LEU A 90 1.87 -9.12 1.81
CA LEU A 90 1.49 -9.98 0.68
C LEU A 90 1.61 -9.32 -0.72
N GLN A 91 2.08 -8.08 -0.80
CA GLN A 91 2.26 -7.33 -2.05
C GLN A 91 3.72 -6.97 -2.34
N GLU A 92 4.66 -7.42 -1.50
CA GLU A 92 6.09 -7.04 -1.54
C GLU A 92 6.77 -7.37 -2.88
N ASN A 93 6.28 -8.39 -3.58
CA ASN A 93 6.82 -8.86 -4.85
C ASN A 93 5.93 -8.51 -6.06
N THR A 94 4.98 -7.61 -5.89
CA THR A 94 4.12 -7.14 -6.98
C THR A 94 4.57 -5.76 -7.46
N ILE A 95 4.38 -5.49 -8.75
CA ILE A 95 4.50 -4.15 -9.30
C ILE A 95 3.18 -3.44 -9.00
N GLU A 96 3.23 -2.48 -8.07
CA GLU A 96 2.05 -1.78 -7.58
C GLU A 96 2.21 -0.27 -7.80
N LEU A 97 1.38 0.30 -8.68
CA LEU A 97 1.38 1.71 -9.03
C LEU A 97 0.08 2.43 -8.66
N GLY A 98 -0.74 1.81 -7.83
CA GLY A 98 -2.06 2.33 -7.51
C GLY A 98 -3.11 1.90 -8.53
N ARG A 99 -4.00 2.80 -8.91
CA ARG A 99 -5.18 2.49 -9.72
C ARG A 99 -4.86 2.30 -11.20
N GLU A 100 -5.48 1.28 -11.80
CA GLU A 100 -5.54 1.04 -13.24
C GLU A 100 -4.16 1.01 -13.92
N SER A 101 -3.29 0.11 -13.48
CA SER A 101 -1.97 -0.09 -14.09
C SER A 101 -2.08 -0.53 -15.56
N LYS A 102 -1.29 0.10 -16.45
CA LYS A 102 -1.28 -0.17 -17.89
C LYS A 102 0.14 -0.51 -18.33
N PRO A 103 0.45 -1.81 -18.53
CA PRO A 103 1.77 -2.23 -18.97
C PRO A 103 1.97 -2.05 -20.49
N LEU A 104 3.20 -1.74 -20.88
CA LEU A 104 3.69 -1.78 -22.23
C LEU A 104 5.05 -2.48 -22.26
N ILE A 105 5.19 -3.48 -23.14
CA ILE A 105 6.46 -4.16 -23.39
C ILE A 105 7.13 -3.52 -24.59
N VAL A 106 8.37 -3.07 -24.41
CA VAL A 106 9.14 -2.35 -25.42
C VAL A 106 10.64 -2.42 -25.13
N ASP A 107 11.48 -2.49 -26.14
CA ASP A 107 12.93 -2.33 -26.00
C ASP A 107 13.25 -0.83 -25.81
N ILE A 108 13.54 -0.43 -24.56
CA ILE A 108 13.76 0.98 -24.19
C ILE A 108 15.20 1.41 -24.51
N ASN A 109 16.16 0.49 -24.39
CA ASN A 109 17.58 0.77 -24.46
C ASN A 109 18.24 0.33 -25.77
N ASN A 110 17.48 -0.30 -26.70
CA ASN A 110 17.91 -0.85 -28.00
C ASN A 110 18.91 -2.01 -27.87
N ASP A 111 18.75 -2.87 -26.87
CA ASP A 111 19.56 -4.08 -26.68
C ASP A 111 18.90 -5.36 -27.24
N GLN A 112 17.71 -5.25 -27.84
CA GLN A 112 16.89 -6.32 -28.39
C GLN A 112 16.24 -7.22 -27.34
N ILE A 113 16.31 -6.85 -26.06
CA ILE A 113 15.58 -7.46 -24.98
C ILE A 113 14.40 -6.56 -24.64
N LEU A 114 13.23 -7.15 -24.46
CA LEU A 114 12.02 -6.38 -24.18
C LEU A 114 11.93 -6.00 -22.73
N ASP A 115 11.86 -4.72 -22.47
CA ASP A 115 11.68 -4.08 -21.17
C ASP A 115 10.19 -3.87 -20.85
N LEU A 116 9.90 -3.28 -19.70
CA LEU A 116 8.55 -3.02 -19.25
C LEU A 116 8.39 -1.55 -18.82
N LEU A 117 7.43 -0.88 -19.41
CA LEU A 117 6.86 0.38 -18.93
C LEU A 117 5.51 0.09 -18.29
N VAL A 118 5.23 0.70 -17.13
CA VAL A 118 3.92 0.60 -16.48
C VAL A 118 3.47 1.99 -16.08
N SER A 119 2.32 2.40 -16.60
CA SER A 119 1.64 3.62 -16.16
C SER A 119 0.48 3.31 -15.23
N ASN A 120 -0.09 4.34 -14.63
CA ASN A 120 -1.27 4.25 -13.78
C ASN A 120 -2.34 5.27 -14.19
N PHE A 121 -3.55 5.10 -13.66
CA PHE A 121 -4.57 6.16 -13.70
C PHE A 121 -4.11 7.36 -12.88
N GLY A 122 -3.54 7.10 -11.70
CA GLY A 122 -3.00 8.05 -10.77
C GLY A 122 -2.98 7.49 -9.36
N GLU A 123 -2.02 7.98 -8.59
CA GLU A 123 -1.99 7.77 -7.14
C GLU A 123 -2.81 8.88 -6.47
N PHE A 124 -3.71 8.52 -5.56
CA PHE A 124 -4.55 9.49 -4.86
C PHE A 124 -3.70 10.36 -3.93
N ASP A 125 -3.79 11.68 -4.12
CA ASP A 125 -3.07 12.68 -3.33
C ASP A 125 -3.96 13.92 -3.10
N LEU A 126 -4.38 14.12 -1.85
CA LEU A 126 -5.18 15.27 -1.46
C LEU A 126 -4.45 16.61 -1.54
N SER A 127 -3.13 16.61 -1.65
CA SER A 127 -2.34 17.85 -1.71
C SER A 127 -2.39 18.54 -3.07
N ILE A 128 -2.87 17.85 -4.11
CA ILE A 128 -2.97 18.39 -5.46
C ILE A 128 -4.43 18.62 -5.89
N PRO A 129 -4.70 19.63 -6.76
CA PRO A 129 -6.08 20.01 -7.11
C PRO A 129 -6.92 18.93 -7.77
N ILE A 130 -6.30 18.05 -8.57
CA ILE A 130 -6.98 16.93 -9.24
C ILE A 130 -7.03 15.65 -8.39
N HIS A 131 -6.37 15.65 -7.23
CA HIS A 131 -6.30 14.56 -6.27
C HIS A 131 -5.71 13.25 -6.80
N TYR A 132 -5.06 13.26 -7.96
CA TYR A 132 -4.37 12.11 -8.55
C TYR A 132 -3.07 12.56 -9.22
N ASN A 133 -2.03 11.77 -9.03
CA ASN A 133 -0.74 11.95 -9.67
C ASN A 133 -0.44 10.73 -10.54
N SER A 134 -0.38 10.93 -11.87
CA SER A 134 -0.08 9.87 -12.83
C SER A 134 1.39 9.92 -13.26
N TYR A 135 2.01 8.76 -13.38
CA TYR A 135 3.41 8.61 -13.78
C TYR A 135 3.62 7.31 -14.53
N ILE A 136 4.81 7.13 -15.10
CA ILE A 136 5.22 5.91 -15.79
C ILE A 136 6.47 5.38 -15.10
N GLU A 137 6.41 4.17 -14.55
CA GLU A 137 7.60 3.46 -14.10
C GLU A 137 8.25 2.68 -15.23
N SER A 138 9.58 2.58 -15.23
CA SER A 138 10.33 1.76 -16.18
C SER A 138 11.13 0.68 -15.47
N TYR A 139 11.15 -0.49 -16.10
CA TYR A 139 11.84 -1.68 -15.64
C TYR A 139 12.65 -2.27 -16.77
N GLU A 140 13.95 -2.40 -16.58
CA GLU A 140 14.85 -3.10 -17.49
C GLU A 140 14.74 -4.62 -17.30
N ASN A 141 14.65 -5.33 -18.39
CA ASN A 141 14.75 -6.78 -18.35
C ASN A 141 16.24 -7.22 -18.38
N VAL A 142 16.78 -7.50 -17.20
CA VAL A 142 18.16 -7.99 -17.07
C VAL A 142 18.28 -9.51 -17.27
N GLY A 143 17.20 -10.16 -17.67
CA GLY A 143 17.15 -11.58 -18.07
C GLY A 143 17.21 -11.76 -19.59
N THR A 144 16.28 -12.54 -20.13
CA THR A 144 16.09 -12.75 -21.57
C THR A 144 14.60 -12.57 -21.93
N ASN A 145 14.30 -12.51 -23.23
CA ASN A 145 12.89 -12.44 -23.67
C ASN A 145 12.07 -13.69 -23.27
N GLU A 146 12.73 -14.86 -23.16
CA GLU A 146 12.07 -16.11 -22.73
C GLU A 146 11.98 -16.25 -21.21
N ASN A 147 12.93 -15.66 -20.48
CA ASN A 147 13.01 -15.69 -19.01
C ASN A 147 13.28 -14.28 -18.49
N PRO A 148 12.27 -13.39 -18.48
CA PRO A 148 12.45 -12.00 -18.10
C PRO A 148 12.70 -11.85 -16.59
N ILE A 149 13.63 -10.95 -16.26
CA ILE A 149 13.92 -10.51 -14.89
C ILE A 149 13.86 -8.99 -14.88
N PHE A 150 12.75 -8.43 -14.44
CA PHE A 150 12.53 -7.00 -14.44
C PHE A 150 13.14 -6.32 -13.22
N LYS A 151 13.99 -5.34 -13.47
CA LYS A 151 14.62 -4.49 -12.46
C LYS A 151 14.15 -3.05 -12.67
N LYS A 152 13.56 -2.45 -11.65
CA LYS A 152 13.11 -1.05 -11.69
C LYS A 152 14.29 -0.11 -11.93
N ILE A 153 14.18 0.74 -12.96
CA ILE A 153 15.16 1.76 -13.32
C ILE A 153 14.69 3.15 -12.91
N SER A 154 13.41 3.45 -13.13
CA SER A 154 12.84 4.75 -12.82
C SER A 154 11.44 4.65 -12.25
N SER A 155 11.14 5.50 -11.28
CA SER A 155 9.78 5.70 -10.75
C SER A 155 8.98 6.74 -11.53
N ASP A 156 9.64 7.49 -12.41
CA ASP A 156 9.02 8.47 -13.31
C ASP A 156 9.85 8.56 -14.59
N PHE A 157 9.49 7.74 -15.56
CA PHE A 157 10.20 7.61 -16.83
C PHE A 157 10.27 8.96 -17.55
N GLN A 158 11.49 9.41 -17.83
CA GLN A 158 11.78 10.70 -18.48
C GLN A 158 11.16 11.93 -17.76
N ASN A 159 10.86 11.82 -16.46
CA ASN A 159 10.19 12.86 -15.69
C ASN A 159 8.84 13.29 -16.29
N ILE A 160 8.06 12.32 -16.78
CA ILE A 160 6.82 12.57 -17.51
C ILE A 160 5.77 13.25 -16.62
N SER A 161 5.71 12.92 -15.34
CA SER A 161 4.77 13.50 -14.40
C SER A 161 4.93 15.02 -14.26
N SER A 162 6.13 15.53 -14.42
CA SER A 162 6.41 16.97 -14.37
C SER A 162 6.10 17.71 -15.69
N GLN A 163 5.99 16.97 -16.79
CA GLN A 163 5.75 17.51 -18.12
C GLN A 163 4.28 17.49 -18.52
N ILE A 164 3.55 16.50 -18.01
CA ILE A 164 2.14 16.27 -18.32
C ILE A 164 1.37 16.30 -16.99
N ASN A 165 0.67 17.40 -16.74
CA ASN A 165 -0.22 17.53 -15.57
C ASN A 165 -1.59 16.93 -15.92
N ASP A 166 -1.64 15.61 -16.12
CA ASP A 166 -2.84 14.88 -16.49
C ASP A 166 -2.88 13.54 -15.75
N ILE A 167 -4.00 12.87 -15.83
CA ILE A 167 -4.26 11.55 -15.23
C ILE A 167 -4.43 10.51 -16.33
N ASN A 168 -4.37 9.23 -15.95
CA ASN A 168 -4.68 8.12 -16.86
C ASN A 168 -3.71 8.01 -18.04
N LEU A 169 -2.41 8.16 -17.78
CA LEU A 169 -1.39 8.02 -18.80
C LEU A 169 -1.42 6.62 -19.43
N VAL A 170 -1.28 6.54 -20.74
CA VAL A 170 -1.26 5.29 -21.50
C VAL A 170 -0.04 5.28 -22.40
N PRO A 171 1.02 4.53 -22.11
CA PRO A 171 2.16 4.41 -23.00
C PRO A 171 1.76 3.65 -24.27
N THR A 172 2.16 4.16 -25.43
CA THR A 172 1.91 3.54 -26.74
C THR A 172 3.16 3.62 -27.59
N LEU A 173 3.31 2.64 -28.49
CA LEU A 173 4.32 2.69 -29.56
C LEU A 173 3.79 3.52 -30.72
N GLY A 174 4.64 4.41 -31.25
CA GLY A 174 4.37 5.22 -32.45
C GLY A 174 5.09 4.71 -33.69
#